data_3e687b5ca444ea77968dc20f81c7e49a
#
_entry.id   3e687b5ca444ea77968dc20f81c7e49a
#
_cell.length_a   1.000
_cell.length_b   1.000
_cell.length_c   1.000
_cell.angle_alpha   90.00
_cell.angle_beta   90.00
_cell.angle_gamma   90.00
#
_symmetry.space_group_name_H-M   'P 1'
#
loop_
_entity.id
_entity.type
_entity.pdbx_description
1 polymer ?
#
loop_
_entity_poly.entity_id
_entity_poly.type
_entity_poly.pdbx_seq_one_letter_code
_entity_poly.pdbx_strand_id
1 'polypeptide(L)'
;MSTFNLRMLGLVGLLGAITACTTTGTGMGNARNSDLHANFAWKSTDDRTGTLTATLSNGETFSGPFFQVTHDTRVETLAPLWYGWAGPWRGWPYWGPYPDTAFVTHYSGRVVANLADTAGDHMRCHFSLMHPQHGMAGGGQGECQMPSGQTIDATFANS
;
A
#
# COMPACT_ATOMS: atom_id res chain seq x y z
N MET A 1 -30.85 61.05 -19.85
CA MET A 1 -29.87 60.17 -20.50
C MET A 1 -29.12 59.41 -19.38
N SER A 2 -29.48 58.19 -19.16
CA SER A 2 -29.04 57.37 -18.01
C SER A 2 -27.98 56.40 -18.45
N THR A 3 -26.79 56.48 -17.86
CA THR A 3 -25.69 55.55 -18.10
C THR A 3 -25.75 54.44 -17.08
N PHE A 4 -26.10 53.24 -17.55
CA PHE A 4 -26.18 52.01 -16.73
C PHE A 4 -24.80 51.37 -16.66
N ASN A 5 -24.14 51.48 -15.51
CA ASN A 5 -22.86 50.80 -15.26
C ASN A 5 -23.12 49.36 -14.74
N LEU A 6 -22.95 48.39 -15.62
CA LEU A 6 -23.03 46.98 -15.31
C LEU A 6 -21.69 46.52 -14.69
N ARG A 7 -21.63 46.42 -13.37
CA ARG A 7 -20.50 45.83 -12.65
C ARG A 7 -20.58 44.28 -12.75
N MET A 8 -19.77 43.75 -13.64
CA MET A 8 -19.57 42.30 -13.77
C MET A 8 -18.72 41.83 -12.59
N LEU A 9 -19.36 41.22 -11.58
CA LEU A 9 -18.66 40.50 -10.50
C LEU A 9 -18.08 39.18 -11.08
N GLY A 10 -16.77 39.15 -11.28
CA GLY A 10 -16.03 37.92 -11.61
C GLY A 10 -15.99 36.98 -10.41
N LEU A 11 -16.73 35.90 -10.48
CA LEU A 11 -16.66 34.82 -9.53
C LEU A 11 -15.41 33.97 -9.83
N VAL A 12 -14.30 34.25 -9.15
CA VAL A 12 -13.08 33.45 -9.22
C VAL A 12 -13.34 32.17 -8.41
N GLY A 13 -13.73 31.12 -9.10
CA GLY A 13 -13.84 29.78 -8.52
C GLY A 13 -12.45 29.23 -8.17
N LEU A 14 -12.14 29.17 -6.89
CA LEU A 14 -10.94 28.54 -6.35
C LEU A 14 -11.09 27.02 -6.53
N LEU A 15 -10.59 26.44 -7.63
CA LEU A 15 -10.44 24.99 -7.77
C LEU A 15 -9.34 24.54 -6.81
N GLY A 16 -9.73 24.04 -5.65
CA GLY A 16 -8.84 23.32 -4.75
C GLY A 16 -8.36 22.04 -5.42
N ALA A 17 -7.11 21.99 -5.84
CA ALA A 17 -6.47 20.78 -6.29
C ALA A 17 -6.34 19.83 -5.08
N ILE A 18 -7.17 18.78 -5.03
CA ILE A 18 -7.02 17.68 -4.07
C ILE A 18 -5.80 16.89 -4.55
N THR A 19 -4.63 17.15 -3.97
CA THR A 19 -3.44 16.33 -4.19
C THR A 19 -3.62 15.04 -3.41
N ALA A 20 -4.05 13.98 -4.07
CA ALA A 20 -4.01 12.64 -3.49
C ALA A 20 -2.53 12.28 -3.24
N CYS A 21 -2.18 12.03 -1.98
CA CYS A 21 -0.84 11.53 -1.65
C CYS A 21 -0.65 10.17 -2.34
N THR A 22 0.27 10.14 -3.30
CA THR A 22 0.63 8.91 -4.01
C THR A 22 2.06 8.55 -3.63
N THR A 23 2.26 7.36 -3.13
CA THR A 23 3.59 6.80 -2.85
C THR A 23 4.02 5.93 -4.02
N THR A 24 5.27 6.05 -4.43
CA THR A 24 5.86 5.27 -5.53
C THR A 24 7.20 4.70 -5.12
N GLY A 25 7.59 3.61 -5.74
CA GLY A 25 8.92 3.03 -5.54
C GLY A 25 9.26 2.02 -6.62
N THR A 26 10.46 1.49 -6.54
CA THR A 26 11.01 0.54 -7.50
C THR A 26 11.56 -0.70 -6.82
N GLY A 27 11.73 -1.76 -7.60
CA GLY A 27 12.38 -2.99 -7.19
C GLY A 27 13.11 -3.63 -8.35
N MET A 28 13.90 -4.62 -8.05
CA MET A 28 14.63 -5.40 -9.07
C MET A 28 14.36 -6.88 -8.84
N GLY A 29 14.44 -7.66 -9.93
CA GLY A 29 14.27 -9.11 -9.86
C GLY A 29 15.15 -9.82 -10.85
N ASN A 30 15.48 -11.07 -10.52
CA ASN A 30 16.27 -11.95 -11.37
C ASN A 30 15.55 -13.30 -11.48
N ALA A 31 15.50 -13.82 -12.69
CA ALA A 31 14.96 -15.15 -12.90
C ALA A 31 15.96 -16.22 -12.40
N ARG A 32 15.43 -17.27 -11.77
CA ARG A 32 16.26 -18.33 -11.15
C ARG A 32 17.05 -19.15 -12.17
N ASN A 33 16.52 -19.34 -13.37
CA ASN A 33 17.05 -20.30 -14.34
C ASN A 33 17.35 -19.69 -15.69
N SER A 34 17.50 -18.36 -15.79
CA SER A 34 17.85 -17.64 -17.03
C SER A 34 18.45 -16.29 -16.70
N ASP A 35 19.06 -15.65 -17.69
CA ASP A 35 19.59 -14.27 -17.59
C ASP A 35 18.49 -13.19 -17.70
N LEU A 36 17.23 -13.57 -17.47
CA LEU A 36 16.13 -12.63 -17.50
C LEU A 36 16.08 -11.79 -16.22
N HIS A 37 16.09 -10.47 -16.39
CA HIS A 37 15.97 -9.52 -15.30
C HIS A 37 14.61 -8.80 -15.37
N ALA A 38 14.11 -8.36 -14.25
CA ALA A 38 12.90 -7.56 -14.16
C ALA A 38 13.16 -6.27 -13.38
N ASN A 39 12.63 -5.16 -13.88
CA ASN A 39 12.52 -3.92 -13.16
C ASN A 39 11.06 -3.76 -12.74
N PHE A 40 10.84 -3.57 -11.46
CA PHE A 40 9.53 -3.34 -10.89
C PHE A 40 9.35 -1.86 -10.58
N ALA A 41 8.17 -1.33 -10.89
CA ALA A 41 7.72 -0.01 -10.45
C ALA A 41 6.34 -0.17 -9.81
N TRP A 42 6.15 0.44 -8.65
CA TRP A 42 4.85 0.41 -7.99
C TRP A 42 4.36 1.82 -7.65
N LYS A 43 3.05 1.95 -7.60
CA LYS A 43 2.34 3.17 -7.23
C LYS A 43 1.18 2.82 -6.33
N SER A 44 1.12 3.43 -5.14
CA SER A 44 0.06 3.22 -4.15
C SER A 44 -0.63 4.55 -3.84
N THR A 45 -1.92 4.52 -3.65
CA THR A 45 -2.74 5.66 -3.19
C THR A 45 -3.15 5.50 -1.72
N ASP A 46 -3.12 4.29 -1.23
CA ASP A 46 -3.25 3.93 0.18
C ASP A 46 -2.16 2.90 0.48
N ASP A 47 -1.57 2.82 1.61
CA ASP A 47 -0.42 1.94 1.91
C ASP A 47 -0.65 0.45 1.62
N ARG A 48 -1.86 0.03 1.25
CA ARG A 48 -2.30 -1.37 1.12
C ARG A 48 -2.56 -1.82 -0.30
N THR A 49 -2.94 -0.90 -1.18
CA THR A 49 -3.31 -1.22 -2.56
C THR A 49 -2.63 -0.30 -3.55
N GLY A 50 -2.49 -0.76 -4.76
CA GLY A 50 -1.88 0.03 -5.81
C GLY A 50 -1.71 -0.74 -7.10
N THR A 51 -0.88 -0.20 -7.97
CA THR A 51 -0.49 -0.80 -9.23
C THR A 51 0.98 -1.18 -9.19
N LEU A 52 1.29 -2.39 -9.64
CA LEU A 52 2.65 -2.89 -9.84
C LEU A 52 2.85 -3.11 -11.34
N THR A 53 4.00 -2.67 -11.83
CA THR A 53 4.45 -2.90 -13.21
C THR A 53 5.79 -3.60 -13.18
N ALA A 54 5.92 -4.69 -13.91
CA ALA A 54 7.16 -5.42 -14.13
C ALA A 54 7.58 -5.28 -15.59
N THR A 55 8.77 -4.74 -15.83
CA THR A 55 9.37 -4.64 -17.17
C THR A 55 10.56 -5.60 -17.24
N LEU A 56 10.47 -6.56 -18.13
CA LEU A 56 11.49 -7.59 -18.31
C LEU A 56 12.57 -7.14 -19.28
N SER A 57 13.78 -7.71 -19.16
CA SER A 57 14.92 -7.39 -20.04
C SER A 57 14.70 -7.81 -21.50
N ASN A 58 13.74 -8.70 -21.78
CA ASN A 58 13.32 -9.08 -23.15
C ASN A 58 12.30 -8.08 -23.76
N GLY A 59 11.90 -7.04 -23.01
CA GLY A 59 10.96 -6.01 -23.45
C GLY A 59 9.49 -6.26 -23.08
N GLU A 60 9.15 -7.43 -22.55
CA GLU A 60 7.81 -7.71 -22.06
C GLU A 60 7.48 -6.84 -20.85
N THR A 61 6.23 -6.40 -20.76
CA THR A 61 5.77 -5.58 -19.63
C THR A 61 4.44 -6.10 -19.12
N PHE A 62 4.40 -6.41 -17.83
CA PHE A 62 3.20 -6.85 -17.12
C PHE A 62 2.79 -5.76 -16.14
N SER A 63 1.50 -5.44 -16.06
CA SER A 63 0.98 -4.44 -15.12
C SER A 63 -0.34 -4.90 -14.52
N GLY A 64 -0.58 -4.55 -13.27
CA GLY A 64 -1.83 -4.93 -12.60
C GLY A 64 -1.88 -4.51 -11.14
N PRO A 65 -2.99 -4.79 -10.48
CA PRO A 65 -3.17 -4.45 -9.09
C PRO A 65 -2.32 -5.30 -8.15
N PHE A 66 -1.90 -4.69 -7.05
CA PHE A 66 -1.40 -5.40 -5.88
C PHE A 66 -2.25 -5.08 -4.65
N PHE A 67 -2.25 -6.01 -3.69
CA PHE A 67 -2.96 -5.90 -2.43
C PHE A 67 -2.10 -6.41 -1.29
N GLN A 68 -2.01 -5.62 -0.22
CA GLN A 68 -1.48 -6.13 1.04
C GLN A 68 -2.58 -6.88 1.79
N VAL A 69 -2.31 -8.13 2.12
CA VAL A 69 -3.22 -8.94 2.94
C VAL A 69 -3.15 -8.43 4.38
N THR A 70 -4.23 -7.80 4.83
CA THR A 70 -4.38 -7.40 6.22
C THR A 70 -5.11 -8.50 6.97
N HIS A 71 -4.65 -8.81 8.18
CA HIS A 71 -5.44 -9.61 9.10
C HIS A 71 -6.53 -8.77 9.74
N ASP A 72 -7.62 -9.43 10.12
CA ASP A 72 -8.77 -8.82 10.76
C ASP A 72 -8.39 -7.99 11.98
N THR A 73 -9.20 -6.97 12.25
CA THR A 73 -9.14 -6.22 13.52
C THR A 73 -9.36 -7.20 14.66
N ARG A 74 -8.30 -7.46 15.43
CA ARG A 74 -8.39 -8.32 16.60
C ARG A 74 -8.83 -7.50 17.80
N VAL A 75 -9.82 -7.98 18.52
CA VAL A 75 -10.22 -7.40 19.79
C VAL A 75 -9.32 -8.00 20.87
N GLU A 76 -8.43 -7.21 21.42
CA GLU A 76 -7.57 -7.63 22.53
C GLU A 76 -8.20 -7.21 23.85
N THR A 77 -8.35 -8.16 24.78
CA THR A 77 -8.78 -7.86 26.13
C THR A 77 -7.62 -7.32 26.93
N LEU A 78 -7.70 -6.06 27.32
CA LEU A 78 -6.66 -5.39 28.13
C LEU A 78 -6.80 -5.64 29.63
N ALA A 79 -7.88 -6.27 30.07
CA ALA A 79 -8.15 -6.56 31.47
C ALA A 79 -6.98 -7.19 32.25
N PRO A 80 -6.18 -8.15 31.66
CA PRO A 80 -5.02 -8.68 32.36
C PRO A 80 -3.93 -7.67 32.69
N LEU A 81 -3.81 -6.58 31.94
CA LEU A 81 -2.84 -5.52 32.17
C LEU A 81 -3.16 -4.69 33.43
N TRP A 82 -4.43 -4.70 33.83
CA TRP A 82 -4.92 -3.91 34.96
C TRP A 82 -5.04 -4.71 36.24
N TYR A 83 -4.62 -5.97 36.24
CA TYR A 83 -4.71 -6.81 37.42
C TYR A 83 -3.92 -6.21 38.59
N GLY A 84 -4.60 -6.00 39.71
CA GLY A 84 -4.01 -5.40 40.91
C GLY A 84 -4.06 -3.85 40.95
N TRP A 85 -4.60 -3.19 39.93
CA TRP A 85 -4.82 -1.75 39.92
C TRP A 85 -6.23 -1.43 40.38
N ALA A 86 -6.36 -0.60 41.41
CA ALA A 86 -7.65 -0.09 41.87
C ALA A 86 -7.71 1.42 41.66
N GLY A 87 -8.66 1.89 40.85
CA GLY A 87 -8.93 3.30 40.66
C GLY A 87 -8.71 3.82 39.24
N PRO A 88 -9.33 4.94 38.89
CA PRO A 88 -9.24 5.53 37.55
C PRO A 88 -7.83 6.07 37.26
N TRP A 89 -7.46 6.06 35.98
CA TRP A 89 -6.21 6.65 35.48
C TRP A 89 -6.18 8.15 35.76
N ARG A 90 -5.34 8.58 36.65
CA ARG A 90 -5.15 10.01 36.93
C ARG A 90 -4.39 10.67 35.78
N GLY A 91 -4.98 11.72 35.20
CA GLY A 91 -4.36 12.50 34.12
C GLY A 91 -4.59 11.95 32.71
N TRP A 92 -5.44 10.93 32.52
CA TRP A 92 -5.75 10.36 31.22
C TRP A 92 -7.26 10.40 30.91
N PRO A 93 -7.84 11.58 30.67
CA PRO A 93 -9.29 11.72 30.52
C PRO A 93 -9.89 11.04 29.29
N TYR A 94 -9.07 10.69 28.31
CA TYR A 94 -9.53 10.08 27.05
C TYR A 94 -9.74 8.56 27.13
N TRP A 95 -9.26 7.89 28.16
CA TRP A 95 -9.29 6.43 28.21
C TRP A 95 -10.44 5.86 29.05
N GLY A 96 -11.28 6.70 29.59
CA GLY A 96 -12.34 6.24 30.49
C GLY A 96 -11.80 5.57 31.75
N PRO A 97 -12.67 5.04 32.59
CA PRO A 97 -12.25 4.45 33.86
C PRO A 97 -11.42 3.18 33.72
N TYR A 98 -11.66 2.36 32.69
CA TYR A 98 -10.91 1.12 32.39
C TYR A 98 -11.16 0.72 30.93
N PRO A 99 -10.23 0.89 30.01
CA PRO A 99 -10.37 0.33 28.67
C PRO A 99 -10.16 -1.18 28.73
N ASP A 100 -11.25 -1.94 28.70
CA ASP A 100 -11.19 -3.41 28.75
C ASP A 100 -10.80 -4.03 27.41
N THR A 101 -10.90 -3.26 26.33
CA THR A 101 -10.68 -3.76 24.97
C THR A 101 -9.90 -2.77 24.12
N ALA A 102 -9.01 -3.28 23.29
CA ALA A 102 -8.35 -2.52 22.23
C ALA A 102 -8.61 -3.20 20.88
N PHE A 103 -8.80 -2.39 19.84
CA PHE A 103 -8.87 -2.86 18.48
C PHE A 103 -7.45 -2.77 17.88
N VAL A 104 -6.85 -3.91 17.60
CA VAL A 104 -5.51 -3.98 17.04
C VAL A 104 -5.60 -4.46 15.60
N THR A 105 -5.10 -3.64 14.68
CA THR A 105 -4.97 -4.05 13.28
C THR A 105 -3.59 -4.70 13.09
N HIS A 106 -3.59 -5.99 12.76
CA HIS A 106 -2.38 -6.70 12.42
C HIS A 106 -2.13 -6.63 10.91
N TYR A 107 -0.97 -6.15 10.52
CA TYR A 107 -0.50 -6.21 9.14
C TYR A 107 0.25 -7.51 8.93
N SER A 108 -0.22 -8.35 8.01
CA SER A 108 0.42 -9.65 7.75
C SER A 108 1.79 -9.53 7.08
N GLY A 109 2.08 -8.37 6.49
CA GLY A 109 3.27 -8.15 5.67
C GLY A 109 3.24 -8.88 4.33
N ARG A 110 2.16 -9.58 4.01
CA ARG A 110 2.01 -10.30 2.75
C ARG A 110 1.36 -9.39 1.70
N VAL A 111 2.00 -9.31 0.53
CA VAL A 111 1.45 -8.62 -0.64
C VAL A 111 1.27 -9.64 -1.74
N VAL A 112 0.15 -9.56 -2.46
CA VAL A 112 -0.13 -10.36 -3.65
C VAL A 112 -0.42 -9.44 -4.82
N ALA A 113 0.02 -9.83 -6.01
CA ALA A 113 -0.28 -9.10 -7.24
C ALA A 113 -0.61 -10.06 -8.37
N ASN A 114 -1.49 -9.61 -9.26
CA ASN A 114 -1.78 -10.27 -10.52
C ASN A 114 -1.61 -9.25 -11.64
N LEU A 115 -0.59 -9.45 -12.44
CA LEU A 115 -0.19 -8.58 -13.52
C LEU A 115 -0.58 -9.24 -14.83
N ALA A 116 -0.91 -8.44 -15.82
CA ALA A 116 -1.18 -8.90 -17.17
C ALA A 116 -0.40 -8.06 -18.18
N ASP A 117 -0.04 -8.68 -19.31
CA ASP A 117 0.49 -7.99 -20.46
C ASP A 117 -0.62 -7.64 -21.48
N THR A 118 -0.25 -7.07 -22.60
CA THR A 118 -1.18 -6.70 -23.67
C THR A 118 -1.70 -7.89 -24.48
N ALA A 119 -1.03 -9.05 -24.39
CA ALA A 119 -1.46 -10.29 -25.04
C ALA A 119 -2.47 -11.08 -24.19
N GLY A 120 -2.63 -10.72 -22.91
CA GLY A 120 -3.50 -11.39 -21.96
C GLY A 120 -2.78 -12.47 -21.13
N ASP A 121 -1.46 -12.54 -21.24
CA ASP A 121 -0.66 -13.40 -20.37
C ASP A 121 -0.58 -12.80 -18.95
N HIS A 122 -0.56 -13.67 -17.94
CA HIS A 122 -0.60 -13.26 -16.54
C HIS A 122 0.68 -13.65 -15.80
N MET A 123 1.18 -12.71 -14.99
CA MET A 123 2.25 -12.92 -14.02
C MET A 123 1.67 -12.76 -12.63
N ARG A 124 1.79 -13.75 -11.76
CA ARG A 124 1.36 -13.67 -10.36
C ARG A 124 2.56 -13.48 -9.44
N CYS A 125 2.43 -12.56 -8.48
CA CYS A 125 3.49 -12.25 -7.54
C CYS A 125 3.01 -12.37 -6.10
N HIS A 126 3.93 -12.71 -5.19
CA HIS A 126 3.75 -12.56 -3.77
C HIS A 126 5.04 -12.02 -3.12
N PHE A 127 4.88 -11.14 -2.15
CA PHE A 127 5.99 -10.50 -1.45
C PHE A 127 5.75 -10.54 0.06
N SER A 128 6.85 -10.51 0.80
CA SER A 128 6.88 -10.33 2.26
C SER A 128 7.55 -9.01 2.57
N LEU A 129 6.83 -8.09 3.21
CA LEU A 129 7.32 -6.76 3.56
C LEU A 129 8.16 -6.82 4.84
N MET A 130 9.23 -6.03 4.88
CA MET A 130 10.06 -5.86 6.08
C MET A 130 9.38 -4.96 7.12
N HIS A 131 8.67 -3.92 6.64
CA HIS A 131 7.92 -2.98 7.49
C HIS A 131 6.46 -2.91 7.02
N PRO A 132 5.62 -3.88 7.42
CA PRO A 132 4.25 -4.04 6.90
C PRO A 132 3.34 -2.82 7.07
N GLN A 133 3.58 -2.01 8.11
CA GLN A 133 2.81 -0.79 8.39
C GLN A 133 3.02 0.31 7.35
N HIS A 134 4.11 0.24 6.57
CA HIS A 134 4.43 1.19 5.52
C HIS A 134 4.07 0.68 4.12
N GLY A 135 3.37 -0.45 4.03
CA GLY A 135 3.04 -1.06 2.74
C GLY A 135 4.28 -1.36 1.90
N MET A 136 4.18 -1.20 0.59
CA MET A 136 5.30 -1.43 -0.34
C MET A 136 6.50 -0.50 -0.08
N ALA A 137 6.28 0.71 0.47
CA ALA A 137 7.34 1.62 0.88
C ALA A 137 8.22 1.05 2.00
N GLY A 138 7.69 0.12 2.79
CA GLY A 138 8.43 -0.59 3.84
C GLY A 138 9.50 -1.55 3.32
N GLY A 139 9.61 -1.70 2.00
CA GLY A 139 10.52 -2.63 1.37
C GLY A 139 10.18 -4.10 1.63
N GLY A 140 10.83 -4.99 0.91
CA GLY A 140 10.56 -6.42 1.07
C GLY A 140 11.16 -7.26 -0.04
N GLN A 141 10.82 -8.54 0.00
CA GLN A 141 11.26 -9.52 -0.99
C GLN A 141 10.16 -10.51 -1.29
N GLY A 142 10.26 -11.16 -2.44
CA GLY A 142 9.31 -12.19 -2.83
C GLY A 142 9.60 -12.73 -4.20
N GLU A 143 8.59 -13.28 -4.83
CA GLU A 143 8.74 -13.87 -6.15
C GLU A 143 7.52 -13.63 -7.05
N CYS A 144 7.77 -13.62 -8.33
CA CYS A 144 6.78 -13.61 -9.39
C CYS A 144 6.90 -14.86 -10.24
N GLN A 145 5.78 -15.48 -10.56
CA GLN A 145 5.70 -16.62 -11.47
C GLN A 145 5.10 -16.16 -12.80
N MET A 146 5.83 -16.44 -13.88
CA MET A 146 5.42 -16.17 -15.24
C MET A 146 4.46 -17.26 -15.77
N PRO A 147 3.74 -17.02 -16.89
CA PRO A 147 2.90 -18.02 -17.56
C PRO A 147 3.67 -19.30 -17.94
N SER A 148 4.94 -19.14 -18.30
CA SER A 148 5.86 -20.25 -18.60
C SER A 148 6.21 -21.14 -17.40
N GLY A 149 5.83 -20.73 -16.18
CA GLY A 149 6.23 -21.37 -14.92
C GLY A 149 7.59 -20.89 -14.39
N GLN A 150 8.29 -20.02 -15.13
CA GLN A 150 9.54 -19.43 -14.67
C GLN A 150 9.31 -18.49 -13.47
N THR A 151 10.21 -18.53 -12.51
CA THR A 151 10.14 -17.71 -11.29
C THR A 151 11.20 -16.61 -11.32
N ILE A 152 10.79 -15.40 -10.95
CA ILE A 152 11.65 -14.22 -10.81
C ILE A 152 11.65 -13.85 -9.32
N ASP A 153 12.83 -13.89 -8.70
CA ASP A 153 13.01 -13.39 -7.33
C ASP A 153 13.10 -11.86 -7.36
N ALA A 154 12.27 -11.20 -6.54
CA ALA A 154 12.13 -9.75 -6.53
C ALA A 154 12.50 -9.16 -5.17
N THR A 155 13.14 -7.99 -5.18
CA THR A 155 13.50 -7.23 -3.99
C THR A 155 13.13 -5.76 -4.17
N PHE A 156 12.55 -5.18 -3.12
CA PHE A 156 12.17 -3.78 -3.04
C PHE A 156 12.94 -3.12 -1.90
N ALA A 157 13.56 -1.98 -2.18
CA ALA A 157 14.21 -1.18 -1.15
C ALA A 157 13.17 -0.49 -0.25
N ASN A 158 13.56 -0.22 0.98
CA ASN A 158 12.82 0.68 1.86
C ASN A 158 12.99 2.12 1.35
N SER A 159 11.90 2.87 1.19
CA SER A 159 11.88 4.23 0.64
C SER A 159 11.36 5.25 1.66
#